data_9c0821e2186597144e29a6b70e40938a
#
_entry.id   9c0821e2186597144e29a6b70e40938a
#
_cell.length_a   1.000
_cell.length_b   1.000
_cell.length_c   1.000
_cell.angle_alpha   90.00
_cell.angle_beta   90.00
_cell.angle_gamma   90.00
#
_symmetry.space_group_name_H-M   'P 1'
#
loop_
_entity.id
_entity.type
_entity.pdbx_description
1 polymer ?
#
loop_
_entity_poly.entity_id
_entity_poly.type
_entity_poly.pdbx_seq_one_letter_code
_entity_poly.pdbx_strand_id
1 'polypeptide(L)'
;VDGSIEPDRWLLNRSTGNLIKHIMVDRTSYMVCTDDGITLAPLPHDIAKTAPLNAGQVNQLFQLAHNLEQQFGLPQDIEWTLSNNLLFILQSRPVTAKKTNSTEDKRGWYLSLTRSFGNLQQLHLVIVNERLPAMASEAKHLDDYDLNPLSDHELGLEIDRRRVIYQHWHDVYWDEFIPFAHGVRLFGEFYNDTLNPFDPAEFILLLNSSDMISVKRNQQLAELAAEVKQNPELKATLESEGYFAAVCEPFILKLDAFLMEFSGLAWGAEICFSDRNKTIKHILQLASKALLGKEKENDPKIQQMVNHFLSHFQGEQLKFAQQLLELARVSYKIRDDDNIYLGRIESQLIKAIGLAKNRLAAKGDPDSQLRNANELIALLSNPGQVPKTKRKKSKNKRQSGKLKARQIVGQPAVAGLSSGIARVVLTSDDLFEFKAGEILVCTAIDPNMTFVVPLAAAIVECRGGMLIHGAIIAREYGIPCVTGIPLATSRISTGDKVTVDGYLGIVTLDKKP
;
A
#
# COMPACT_ATOMS: atom_id res chain seq x y z
N VAL A 1 0.22 -20.16 -21.00
CA VAL A 1 -0.53 -19.87 -19.78
C VAL A 1 0.37 -19.93 -18.55
N ASP A 2 1.68 -19.95 -18.78
CA ASP A 2 2.73 -19.95 -17.74
C ASP A 2 3.10 -18.54 -17.22
N GLY A 3 2.44 -17.49 -17.76
CA GLY A 3 2.71 -16.11 -17.36
C GLY A 3 3.93 -15.47 -18.06
N SER A 4 4.56 -16.16 -19.00
CA SER A 4 5.73 -15.65 -19.74
C SER A 4 5.39 -14.49 -20.69
N ILE A 5 4.11 -14.32 -21.05
CA ILE A 5 3.63 -13.28 -21.97
C ILE A 5 2.55 -12.45 -21.27
N GLU A 6 2.65 -11.13 -21.37
CA GLU A 6 1.62 -10.23 -20.90
C GLU A 6 0.41 -10.23 -21.86
N PRO A 7 -0.82 -10.55 -21.39
CA PRO A 7 -2.00 -10.62 -22.25
C PRO A 7 -2.69 -9.26 -22.38
N ASP A 8 -3.33 -9.00 -23.52
CA ASP A 8 -4.36 -7.99 -23.65
C ASP A 8 -5.53 -8.29 -22.70
N ARG A 9 -6.21 -7.25 -22.20
CA ARG A 9 -7.31 -7.42 -21.23
C ARG A 9 -8.53 -6.63 -21.64
N TRP A 10 -9.67 -7.31 -21.65
CA TRP A 10 -10.98 -6.69 -21.84
C TRP A 10 -11.77 -6.79 -20.55
N LEU A 11 -12.22 -5.66 -20.03
CA LEU A 11 -13.19 -5.59 -18.94
C LEU A 11 -14.55 -5.29 -19.52
N LEU A 12 -15.51 -6.19 -19.30
CA LEU A 12 -16.86 -6.09 -19.81
C LEU A 12 -17.86 -5.91 -18.67
N ASN A 13 -18.93 -5.18 -18.94
CA ASN A 13 -20.05 -5.10 -18.01
C ASN A 13 -20.73 -6.47 -17.94
N ARG A 14 -20.82 -7.03 -16.74
CA ARG A 14 -21.33 -8.39 -16.52
C ARG A 14 -22.78 -8.59 -16.98
N SER A 15 -23.62 -7.56 -16.91
CA SER A 15 -25.03 -7.66 -17.25
C SER A 15 -25.32 -7.38 -18.72
N THR A 16 -24.52 -6.51 -19.36
CA THR A 16 -24.79 -6.04 -20.73
C THR A 16 -23.78 -6.54 -21.76
N GLY A 17 -22.61 -7.03 -21.35
CA GLY A 17 -21.53 -7.40 -22.24
C GLY A 17 -20.78 -6.20 -22.83
N ASN A 18 -21.18 -4.96 -22.50
CA ASN A 18 -20.53 -3.76 -23.04
C ASN A 18 -19.10 -3.63 -22.54
N LEU A 19 -18.22 -3.22 -23.42
CA LEU A 19 -16.82 -2.94 -23.10
C LEU A 19 -16.72 -1.76 -22.12
N ILE A 20 -16.13 -2.01 -20.95
CA ILE A 20 -15.82 -0.97 -19.95
C ILE A 20 -14.40 -0.46 -20.21
N LYS A 21 -13.43 -1.37 -20.39
CA LYS A 21 -12.02 -1.02 -20.58
C LYS A 21 -11.32 -2.09 -21.41
N HIS A 22 -10.43 -1.66 -22.29
CA HIS A 22 -9.46 -2.50 -22.99
C HIS A 22 -8.05 -2.01 -22.65
N ILE A 23 -7.22 -2.91 -22.13
CA ILE A 23 -5.81 -2.66 -21.87
C ILE A 23 -5.05 -3.43 -22.92
N MET A 24 -4.49 -2.71 -23.88
CA MET A 24 -3.67 -3.27 -24.94
C MET A 24 -2.22 -3.32 -24.51
N VAL A 25 -1.51 -4.38 -24.87
CA VAL A 25 -0.10 -4.60 -24.53
C VAL A 25 0.76 -4.52 -25.79
N ASP A 26 1.93 -3.89 -25.68
CA ASP A 26 2.93 -3.92 -26.75
C ASP A 26 3.49 -5.32 -26.92
N ARG A 27 3.19 -5.95 -28.05
CA ARG A 27 3.62 -7.29 -28.38
C ARG A 27 4.79 -7.24 -29.33
N THR A 28 5.90 -7.88 -28.96
CA THR A 28 7.13 -7.88 -29.76
C THR A 28 7.37 -9.21 -30.45
N SER A 29 6.75 -10.29 -29.94
CA SER A 29 6.98 -11.65 -30.41
C SER A 29 5.73 -12.53 -30.30
N TYR A 30 5.71 -13.64 -31.02
CA TYR A 30 4.67 -14.66 -30.98
C TYR A 30 5.28 -16.05 -31.12
N MET A 31 4.57 -17.07 -30.62
CA MET A 31 4.99 -18.45 -30.78
C MET A 31 4.56 -19.01 -32.12
N VAL A 32 5.48 -19.64 -32.83
CA VAL A 32 5.26 -20.31 -34.11
C VAL A 32 5.52 -21.80 -33.96
N CYS A 33 4.61 -22.63 -34.48
CA CYS A 33 4.82 -24.06 -34.61
C CYS A 33 5.75 -24.30 -35.79
N THR A 34 6.83 -25.05 -35.57
CA THR A 34 7.77 -25.54 -36.57
C THR A 34 7.80 -27.05 -36.53
N ASP A 35 8.43 -27.70 -37.51
CA ASP A 35 8.58 -29.18 -37.53
C ASP A 35 9.35 -29.72 -36.32
N ASP A 36 10.21 -28.88 -35.72
CA ASP A 36 11.02 -29.21 -34.54
C ASP A 36 10.37 -28.77 -33.18
N GLY A 37 9.14 -28.27 -33.21
CA GLY A 37 8.42 -27.83 -32.01
C GLY A 37 7.94 -26.37 -32.08
N ILE A 38 7.97 -25.68 -30.95
CA ILE A 38 7.49 -24.30 -30.82
C ILE A 38 8.67 -23.34 -30.69
N THR A 39 8.76 -22.35 -31.56
CA THR A 39 9.79 -21.28 -31.52
C THR A 39 9.19 -19.90 -31.37
N LEU A 40 9.93 -18.98 -30.77
CA LEU A 40 9.55 -17.59 -30.63
C LEU A 40 10.00 -16.80 -31.88
N ALA A 41 9.07 -16.14 -32.57
CA ALA A 41 9.35 -15.31 -33.74
C ALA A 41 8.99 -13.85 -33.44
N PRO A 42 9.69 -12.86 -34.06
CA PRO A 42 9.31 -11.45 -33.92
C PRO A 42 7.96 -11.20 -34.59
N LEU A 43 7.09 -10.46 -33.89
CA LEU A 43 5.78 -10.08 -34.41
C LEU A 43 5.92 -8.91 -35.41
N PRO A 44 5.30 -9.01 -36.61
CA PRO A 44 5.26 -7.89 -37.55
C PRO A 44 4.68 -6.63 -36.92
N HIS A 45 5.28 -5.46 -37.22
CA HIS A 45 4.98 -4.21 -36.52
C HIS A 45 3.53 -3.71 -36.72
N ASP A 46 2.91 -4.04 -37.84
CA ASP A 46 1.50 -3.75 -38.14
C ASP A 46 0.54 -4.57 -37.29
N ILE A 47 0.89 -5.80 -36.96
CA ILE A 47 0.09 -6.70 -36.10
C ILE A 47 0.34 -6.39 -34.60
N ALA A 48 1.56 -5.96 -34.26
CA ALA A 48 1.94 -5.69 -32.88
C ALA A 48 1.05 -4.66 -32.16
N LYS A 49 0.51 -3.69 -32.94
CA LYS A 49 -0.32 -2.59 -32.43
C LYS A 49 -1.83 -2.79 -32.65
N THR A 50 -2.26 -3.94 -33.18
CA THR A 50 -3.68 -4.23 -33.39
C THR A 50 -4.21 -5.16 -32.30
N ALA A 51 -5.46 -4.93 -31.83
CA ALA A 51 -6.09 -5.82 -30.86
C ALA A 51 -6.20 -7.26 -31.43
N PRO A 52 -5.81 -8.31 -30.68
CA PRO A 52 -5.86 -9.69 -31.16
C PRO A 52 -7.27 -10.23 -31.37
N LEU A 53 -8.27 -9.60 -30.76
CA LEU A 53 -9.70 -9.92 -30.94
C LEU A 53 -10.46 -8.69 -31.42
N ASN A 54 -11.39 -8.93 -32.35
CA ASN A 54 -12.37 -7.91 -32.72
C ASN A 54 -13.58 -7.90 -31.77
N ALA A 55 -14.41 -6.86 -31.86
CA ALA A 55 -15.56 -6.68 -30.96
C ALA A 55 -16.58 -7.85 -31.04
N GLY A 56 -16.75 -8.47 -32.23
CA GLY A 56 -17.62 -9.63 -32.39
C GLY A 56 -17.09 -10.85 -31.66
N GLN A 57 -15.79 -11.11 -31.71
CA GLN A 57 -15.13 -12.20 -31.00
C GLN A 57 -15.15 -12.01 -29.47
N VAL A 58 -14.96 -10.77 -28.99
CA VAL A 58 -15.10 -10.43 -27.57
C VAL A 58 -16.54 -10.67 -27.08
N ASN A 59 -17.55 -10.31 -27.89
CA ASN A 59 -18.94 -10.59 -27.55
C ASN A 59 -19.26 -12.11 -27.56
N GLN A 60 -18.72 -12.86 -28.51
CA GLN A 60 -18.85 -14.34 -28.50
C GLN A 60 -18.28 -14.97 -27.24
N LEU A 61 -17.11 -14.52 -26.78
CA LEU A 61 -16.52 -14.96 -25.53
C LEU A 61 -17.38 -14.60 -24.32
N PHE A 62 -17.97 -13.39 -24.30
CA PHE A 62 -18.88 -13.00 -23.25
C PHE A 62 -20.12 -13.90 -23.17
N GLN A 63 -20.76 -14.19 -24.31
CA GLN A 63 -21.92 -15.08 -24.38
C GLN A 63 -21.54 -16.50 -23.95
N LEU A 64 -20.39 -16.99 -24.37
CA LEU A 64 -19.89 -18.30 -23.98
C LEU A 64 -19.68 -18.39 -22.46
N ALA A 65 -19.01 -17.41 -21.87
CA ALA A 65 -18.77 -17.36 -20.43
C ALA A 65 -20.10 -17.28 -19.63
N HIS A 66 -21.06 -16.50 -20.11
CA HIS A 66 -22.37 -16.36 -19.49
C HIS A 66 -23.18 -17.68 -19.55
N ASN A 67 -23.17 -18.36 -20.70
CA ASN A 67 -23.83 -19.65 -20.87
C ASN A 67 -23.23 -20.74 -19.95
N LEU A 68 -21.91 -20.79 -19.84
CA LEU A 68 -21.24 -21.71 -18.92
C LEU A 68 -21.56 -21.40 -17.45
N GLU A 69 -21.59 -20.13 -17.06
CA GLU A 69 -22.01 -19.73 -15.71
C GLU A 69 -23.45 -20.19 -15.41
N GLN A 70 -24.37 -20.01 -16.36
CA GLN A 70 -25.76 -20.50 -16.21
C GLN A 70 -25.82 -22.02 -16.09
N GLN A 71 -25.05 -22.74 -16.92
CA GLN A 71 -25.05 -24.18 -16.94
C GLN A 71 -24.45 -24.81 -15.67
N PHE A 72 -23.38 -24.23 -15.14
CA PHE A 72 -22.70 -24.73 -13.93
C PHE A 72 -23.22 -24.07 -12.63
N GLY A 73 -24.04 -23.02 -12.71
CA GLY A 73 -24.60 -22.31 -11.55
C GLY A 73 -23.61 -21.44 -10.79
N LEU A 74 -22.36 -21.33 -11.26
CA LEU A 74 -21.26 -20.58 -10.64
C LEU A 74 -20.41 -19.90 -11.71
N PRO A 75 -19.79 -18.74 -11.44
CA PRO A 75 -18.80 -18.13 -12.32
C PRO A 75 -17.69 -19.11 -12.68
N GLN A 76 -17.30 -19.13 -13.95
CA GLN A 76 -16.28 -20.03 -14.47
C GLN A 76 -15.02 -19.27 -14.86
N ASP A 77 -13.88 -19.83 -14.54
CA ASP A 77 -12.58 -19.53 -15.13
C ASP A 77 -12.39 -20.43 -16.35
N ILE A 78 -12.21 -19.82 -17.53
CA ILE A 78 -12.28 -20.54 -18.81
C ILE A 78 -10.99 -20.34 -19.57
N GLU A 79 -10.34 -21.45 -19.93
CA GLU A 79 -9.28 -21.45 -20.93
C GLU A 79 -9.86 -21.76 -22.30
N TRP A 80 -9.49 -20.95 -23.29
CA TRP A 80 -10.05 -21.04 -24.62
C TRP A 80 -9.01 -20.74 -25.70
N THR A 81 -9.31 -21.12 -26.92
CA THR A 81 -8.54 -20.78 -28.12
C THR A 81 -9.46 -20.44 -29.28
N LEU A 82 -8.94 -19.67 -30.22
CA LEU A 82 -9.64 -19.31 -31.45
C LEU A 82 -8.88 -19.91 -32.63
N SER A 83 -9.54 -20.73 -33.44
CA SER A 83 -8.99 -21.28 -34.67
C SER A 83 -10.03 -21.14 -35.79
N ASN A 84 -9.66 -20.57 -36.92
CA ASN A 84 -10.55 -20.32 -38.07
C ASN A 84 -11.86 -19.61 -37.68
N ASN A 85 -11.80 -18.60 -36.83
CA ASN A 85 -12.95 -17.87 -36.24
C ASN A 85 -13.90 -18.72 -35.39
N LEU A 86 -13.53 -19.95 -35.02
CA LEU A 86 -14.29 -20.78 -34.10
C LEU A 86 -13.62 -20.77 -32.72
N LEU A 87 -14.43 -20.56 -31.70
CA LEU A 87 -14.00 -20.61 -30.30
C LEU A 87 -14.05 -22.05 -29.79
N PHE A 88 -12.95 -22.49 -29.19
CA PHE A 88 -12.84 -23.79 -28.53
C PHE A 88 -12.55 -23.59 -27.06
N ILE A 89 -13.30 -24.25 -26.19
CA ILE A 89 -13.03 -24.31 -24.76
C ILE A 89 -12.01 -25.40 -24.53
N LEU A 90 -10.92 -25.06 -23.90
CA LEU A 90 -9.86 -26.00 -23.51
C LEU A 90 -10.08 -26.49 -22.09
N GLN A 91 -10.51 -25.59 -21.19
CA GLN A 91 -10.78 -25.89 -19.80
C GLN A 91 -11.85 -24.95 -19.24
N SER A 92 -12.68 -25.44 -18.31
CA SER A 92 -13.58 -24.63 -17.48
C SER A 92 -13.52 -25.14 -16.06
N ARG A 93 -13.35 -24.23 -15.11
CA ARG A 93 -13.31 -24.54 -13.67
C ARG A 93 -14.07 -23.47 -12.87
N PRO A 94 -14.75 -23.84 -11.78
CA PRO A 94 -15.43 -22.86 -10.94
C PRO A 94 -14.46 -21.84 -10.36
N VAL A 95 -14.85 -20.57 -10.38
CA VAL A 95 -14.13 -19.51 -9.65
C VAL A 95 -14.39 -19.73 -8.16
N THR A 96 -13.42 -20.29 -7.45
CA THR A 96 -13.50 -20.61 -6.01
C THR A 96 -13.14 -19.44 -5.09
N ALA A 97 -12.85 -18.25 -5.65
CA ALA A 97 -12.60 -17.06 -4.86
C ALA A 97 -13.80 -16.76 -3.95
N LYS A 98 -13.62 -16.91 -2.63
CA LYS A 98 -14.63 -16.51 -1.65
C LYS A 98 -15.07 -15.09 -1.97
N LYS A 99 -16.37 -14.89 -2.18
CA LYS A 99 -16.99 -13.55 -2.18
C LYS A 99 -16.69 -12.88 -0.83
N THR A 100 -15.60 -12.15 -0.74
CA THR A 100 -15.49 -11.08 0.24
C THR A 100 -16.43 -9.99 -0.26
N ASN A 101 -17.41 -9.62 0.53
CA ASN A 101 -18.41 -8.59 0.20
C ASN A 101 -17.82 -7.16 0.15
N SER A 102 -16.51 -7.00 -0.10
CA SER A 102 -15.88 -5.73 -0.36
C SER A 102 -15.57 -5.62 -1.86
N THR A 103 -16.26 -4.72 -2.53
CA THR A 103 -16.02 -4.30 -3.92
C THR A 103 -14.61 -3.74 -4.15
N GLU A 104 -13.76 -3.67 -3.12
CA GLU A 104 -12.44 -3.05 -3.11
C GLU A 104 -11.26 -4.03 -3.09
N ASP A 105 -11.49 -5.35 -2.91
CA ASP A 105 -10.38 -6.29 -2.84
C ASP A 105 -9.90 -6.74 -4.24
N LYS A 106 -9.02 -5.92 -4.83
CA LYS A 106 -8.38 -6.17 -6.12
C LYS A 106 -7.16 -7.13 -6.03
N ARG A 107 -6.85 -7.71 -4.86
CA ARG A 107 -5.63 -8.53 -4.63
C ARG A 107 -5.53 -9.75 -5.54
N GLY A 108 -6.63 -10.46 -5.76
CA GLY A 108 -6.64 -11.62 -6.67
C GLY A 108 -6.27 -11.24 -8.11
N TRP A 109 -6.74 -10.09 -8.57
CA TRP A 109 -6.39 -9.54 -9.87
C TRP A 109 -4.93 -9.11 -9.93
N TYR A 110 -4.43 -8.41 -8.90
CA TYR A 110 -3.04 -7.98 -8.81
C TYR A 110 -2.06 -9.17 -8.83
N LEU A 111 -2.35 -10.26 -8.11
CA LEU A 111 -1.48 -11.43 -8.05
C LEU A 111 -1.40 -12.19 -9.39
N SER A 112 -2.39 -12.02 -10.28
CA SER A 112 -2.39 -12.60 -11.63
C SER A 112 -1.68 -11.73 -12.67
N LEU A 113 -1.25 -10.49 -12.30
CA LEU A 113 -0.55 -9.60 -13.21
C LEU A 113 0.89 -10.06 -13.43
N THR A 114 1.24 -10.25 -14.70
CA THR A 114 2.62 -10.46 -15.16
C THR A 114 2.96 -9.33 -16.13
N ARG A 115 4.07 -8.65 -15.91
CA ARG A 115 4.58 -7.59 -16.78
C ARG A 115 5.96 -7.98 -17.30
N SER A 116 6.19 -7.80 -18.59
CA SER A 116 7.52 -8.00 -19.16
C SER A 116 8.50 -6.93 -18.69
N PHE A 117 9.80 -7.24 -18.73
CA PHE A 117 10.86 -6.28 -18.39
C PHE A 117 10.76 -4.99 -19.19
N GLY A 118 10.54 -5.08 -20.52
CA GLY A 118 10.40 -3.89 -21.39
C GLY A 118 9.20 -3.02 -21.02
N ASN A 119 8.05 -3.63 -20.71
CA ASN A 119 6.86 -2.90 -20.28
C ASN A 119 7.07 -2.22 -18.93
N LEU A 120 7.79 -2.87 -18.00
CA LEU A 120 8.12 -2.26 -16.71
C LEU A 120 9.11 -1.09 -16.86
N GLN A 121 10.06 -1.16 -17.80
CA GLN A 121 10.94 -0.03 -18.11
C GLN A 121 10.16 1.18 -18.65
N GLN A 122 9.22 0.97 -19.55
CA GLN A 122 8.37 2.05 -20.06
C GLN A 122 7.50 2.62 -18.94
N LEU A 123 6.88 1.78 -18.14
CA LEU A 123 6.06 2.20 -17.01
C LEU A 123 6.87 2.99 -15.96
N HIS A 124 8.12 2.59 -15.71
CA HIS A 124 9.07 3.34 -14.86
C HIS A 124 9.24 4.78 -15.37
N LEU A 125 9.50 4.96 -16.66
CA LEU A 125 9.69 6.29 -17.23
C LEU A 125 8.43 7.16 -17.08
N VAL A 126 7.26 6.60 -17.32
CA VAL A 126 5.97 7.29 -17.13
C VAL A 126 5.76 7.67 -15.66
N ILE A 127 5.95 6.73 -14.74
CA ILE A 127 5.75 6.98 -13.31
C ILE A 127 6.68 8.09 -12.82
N VAL A 128 7.99 7.98 -13.09
CA VAL A 128 8.99 8.91 -12.53
C VAL A 128 8.93 10.29 -13.20
N ASN A 129 8.76 10.35 -14.52
CA ASN A 129 8.85 11.61 -15.26
C ASN A 129 7.50 12.35 -15.37
N GLU A 130 6.38 11.65 -15.27
CA GLU A 130 5.05 12.24 -15.45
C GLU A 130 4.17 12.14 -14.21
N ARG A 131 3.95 10.92 -13.66
CA ARG A 131 2.96 10.71 -12.61
C ARG A 131 3.37 11.30 -11.26
N LEU A 132 4.56 10.99 -10.77
CA LEU A 132 5.02 11.52 -9.48
C LEU A 132 5.11 13.05 -9.46
N PRO A 133 5.69 13.72 -10.49
CA PRO A 133 5.67 15.18 -10.56
C PRO A 133 4.26 15.77 -10.62
N ALA A 134 3.36 15.14 -11.41
CA ALA A 134 1.97 15.59 -11.51
C ALA A 134 1.20 15.45 -10.20
N MET A 135 1.35 14.32 -9.49
CA MET A 135 0.76 14.12 -8.15
C MET A 135 1.27 15.15 -7.14
N ALA A 136 2.58 15.44 -7.13
CA ALA A 136 3.17 16.43 -6.25
C ALA A 136 2.64 17.84 -6.55
N SER A 137 2.54 18.21 -7.84
CA SER A 137 2.00 19.50 -8.30
C SER A 137 0.52 19.64 -7.95
N GLU A 138 -0.28 18.59 -8.16
CA GLU A 138 -1.71 18.58 -7.82
C GLU A 138 -1.93 18.77 -6.32
N ALA A 139 -1.21 17.99 -5.50
CA ALA A 139 -1.30 18.11 -4.04
C ALA A 139 -0.96 19.52 -3.55
N LYS A 140 0.09 20.14 -4.12
CA LYS A 140 0.49 21.51 -3.81
C LYS A 140 -0.58 22.51 -4.23
N HIS A 141 -1.09 22.40 -5.47
CA HIS A 141 -2.15 23.29 -5.97
C HIS A 141 -3.41 23.25 -5.09
N LEU A 142 -3.77 22.05 -4.60
CA LEU A 142 -4.90 21.88 -3.69
C LEU A 142 -4.61 22.45 -2.29
N ASP A 143 -3.35 22.39 -1.83
CA ASP A 143 -2.93 22.92 -0.53
C ASP A 143 -2.88 24.45 -0.52
N ASP A 144 -2.40 25.06 -1.61
CA ASP A 144 -2.31 26.51 -1.79
C ASP A 144 -3.71 27.18 -1.92
N TYR A 145 -4.76 26.39 -2.19
CA TYR A 145 -6.13 26.90 -2.34
C TYR A 145 -6.81 27.07 -0.97
N ASP A 146 -7.06 28.35 -0.57
CA ASP A 146 -7.70 28.67 0.70
C ASP A 146 -9.20 28.33 0.67
N LEU A 147 -9.61 27.45 1.58
CA LEU A 147 -11.01 27.01 1.74
C LEU A 147 -11.85 27.93 2.64
N ASN A 148 -11.22 28.79 3.44
CA ASN A 148 -11.92 29.56 4.47
C ASN A 148 -12.92 30.59 3.91
N PRO A 149 -12.62 31.33 2.81
CA PRO A 149 -13.54 32.33 2.27
C PRO A 149 -14.74 31.72 1.52
N LEU A 150 -14.73 30.42 1.21
CA LEU A 150 -15.80 29.78 0.47
C LEU A 150 -17.13 29.80 1.24
N SER A 151 -18.23 30.09 0.54
CA SER A 151 -19.57 29.81 1.04
C SER A 151 -19.79 28.31 1.24
N ASP A 152 -20.85 27.92 1.93
CA ASP A 152 -21.17 26.51 2.13
C ASP A 152 -21.41 25.78 0.80
N HIS A 153 -22.12 26.43 -0.13
CA HIS A 153 -22.37 25.85 -1.45
C HIS A 153 -21.06 25.65 -2.22
N GLU A 154 -20.18 26.65 -2.24
CA GLU A 154 -18.88 26.57 -2.89
C GLU A 154 -17.99 25.51 -2.24
N LEU A 155 -18.01 25.38 -0.89
CA LEU A 155 -17.28 24.33 -0.18
C LEU A 155 -17.82 22.94 -0.56
N GLY A 156 -19.12 22.80 -0.75
CA GLY A 156 -19.72 21.55 -1.24
C GLY A 156 -19.22 21.17 -2.64
N LEU A 157 -19.16 22.14 -3.56
CA LEU A 157 -18.60 21.93 -4.92
C LEU A 157 -17.10 21.60 -4.86
N GLU A 158 -16.33 22.25 -3.99
CA GLU A 158 -14.91 22.01 -3.84
C GLU A 158 -14.61 20.61 -3.25
N ILE A 159 -15.42 20.13 -2.30
CA ILE A 159 -15.32 18.75 -1.81
C ILE A 159 -15.54 17.74 -2.95
N ASP A 160 -16.54 17.99 -3.80
CA ASP A 160 -16.82 17.11 -4.94
C ASP A 160 -15.67 17.14 -5.96
N ARG A 161 -15.12 18.32 -6.29
CA ARG A 161 -13.95 18.48 -7.15
C ARG A 161 -12.74 17.71 -6.62
N ARG A 162 -12.40 17.87 -5.33
CA ARG A 162 -11.28 17.15 -4.68
C ARG A 162 -11.51 15.65 -4.65
N ARG A 163 -12.75 15.21 -4.47
CA ARG A 163 -13.12 13.80 -4.53
C ARG A 163 -12.86 13.20 -5.91
N VAL A 164 -13.23 13.90 -6.99
CA VAL A 164 -12.96 13.47 -8.37
C VAL A 164 -11.47 13.39 -8.64
N ILE A 165 -10.69 14.38 -8.20
CA ILE A 165 -9.21 14.38 -8.33
C ILE A 165 -8.61 13.18 -7.58
N TYR A 166 -9.00 12.96 -6.34
CA TYR A 166 -8.52 11.80 -5.56
C TYR A 166 -8.87 10.48 -6.24
N GLN A 167 -10.11 10.33 -6.74
CA GLN A 167 -10.52 9.12 -7.44
C GLN A 167 -9.68 8.88 -8.71
N HIS A 168 -9.40 9.92 -9.48
CA HIS A 168 -8.53 9.81 -10.65
C HIS A 168 -7.14 9.26 -10.27
N TRP A 169 -6.49 9.84 -9.26
CA TRP A 169 -5.17 9.39 -8.83
C TRP A 169 -5.19 8.01 -8.17
N HIS A 170 -6.26 7.67 -7.49
CA HIS A 170 -6.49 6.33 -6.97
C HIS A 170 -6.63 5.29 -8.09
N ASP A 171 -7.27 5.63 -9.20
CA ASP A 171 -7.36 4.74 -10.37
C ASP A 171 -5.99 4.60 -11.05
N VAL A 172 -5.23 5.68 -11.24
CA VAL A 172 -3.84 5.64 -11.74
C VAL A 172 -2.96 4.79 -10.83
N TYR A 173 -3.10 4.91 -9.52
CA TYR A 173 -2.39 4.07 -8.56
C TYR A 173 -2.62 2.57 -8.80
N TRP A 174 -3.87 2.16 -9.00
CA TRP A 174 -4.20 0.76 -9.27
C TRP A 174 -3.80 0.28 -10.67
N ASP A 175 -3.81 1.15 -11.65
CA ASP A 175 -3.54 0.79 -13.04
C ASP A 175 -2.04 0.82 -13.39
N GLU A 176 -1.24 1.65 -12.71
CA GLU A 176 0.17 1.87 -13.05
C GLU A 176 1.12 1.53 -11.91
N PHE A 177 0.93 2.06 -10.69
CA PHE A 177 1.86 1.87 -9.57
C PHE A 177 1.83 0.44 -9.01
N ILE A 178 0.64 -0.10 -8.78
CA ILE A 178 0.50 -1.47 -8.29
C ILE A 178 1.11 -2.50 -9.25
N PRO A 179 0.86 -2.43 -10.58
CA PRO A 179 1.53 -3.32 -11.52
C PRO A 179 3.05 -3.13 -11.59
N PHE A 180 3.56 -1.93 -11.34
CA PHE A 180 5.00 -1.66 -11.36
C PHE A 180 5.75 -2.44 -10.26
N ALA A 181 5.11 -2.74 -9.12
CA ALA A 181 5.69 -3.59 -8.08
C ALA A 181 6.07 -5.00 -8.57
N HIS A 182 5.61 -5.42 -9.75
CA HIS A 182 6.03 -6.68 -10.38
C HIS A 182 7.54 -6.73 -10.69
N GLY A 183 8.20 -5.58 -10.85
CA GLY A 183 9.65 -5.51 -11.04
C GLY A 183 10.45 -6.21 -9.94
N VAL A 184 9.99 -6.11 -8.68
CA VAL A 184 10.59 -6.83 -7.54
C VAL A 184 10.43 -8.34 -7.68
N ARG A 185 9.26 -8.81 -8.13
CA ARG A 185 9.00 -10.24 -8.32
C ARG A 185 9.83 -10.81 -9.47
N LEU A 186 9.90 -10.08 -10.58
CA LEU A 186 10.69 -10.51 -11.74
C LEU A 186 12.18 -10.64 -11.39
N PHE A 187 12.73 -9.72 -10.62
CA PHE A 187 14.09 -9.82 -10.11
C PHE A 187 14.25 -11.00 -9.14
N GLY A 188 13.31 -11.18 -8.24
CA GLY A 188 13.35 -12.29 -7.27
C GLY A 188 13.35 -13.67 -7.93
N GLU A 189 12.53 -13.85 -8.97
CA GLU A 189 12.53 -15.07 -9.78
C GLU A 189 13.91 -15.27 -10.44
N PHE A 190 14.43 -14.25 -11.14
CA PHE A 190 15.72 -14.31 -11.81
C PHE A 190 16.89 -14.57 -10.85
N TYR A 191 16.89 -13.94 -9.66
CA TYR A 191 17.88 -14.15 -8.61
C TYR A 191 17.87 -15.58 -8.09
N ASN A 192 16.67 -16.07 -7.75
CA ASN A 192 16.49 -17.41 -7.20
C ASN A 192 16.86 -18.51 -8.22
N ASP A 193 16.49 -18.34 -9.49
CA ASP A 193 16.86 -19.27 -10.55
C ASP A 193 18.37 -19.29 -10.81
N THR A 194 19.06 -18.16 -10.58
CA THR A 194 20.51 -18.04 -10.78
C THR A 194 21.30 -18.64 -9.63
N LEU A 195 20.95 -18.30 -8.39
CA LEU A 195 21.76 -18.61 -7.20
C LEU A 195 21.22 -19.78 -6.38
N ASN A 196 19.95 -20.12 -6.53
CA ASN A 196 19.24 -21.13 -5.73
C ASN A 196 19.53 -20.97 -4.21
N PRO A 197 19.32 -19.78 -3.60
CA PRO A 197 19.70 -19.51 -2.23
C PRO A 197 18.87 -20.35 -1.26
N PHE A 198 19.41 -20.59 -0.05
CA PHE A 198 18.68 -21.28 1.01
C PHE A 198 17.40 -20.52 1.45
N ASP A 199 17.47 -19.19 1.51
CA ASP A 199 16.32 -18.31 1.75
C ASP A 199 15.87 -17.68 0.43
N PRO A 200 14.71 -18.08 -0.14
CA PRO A 200 14.18 -17.50 -1.38
C PRO A 200 13.88 -15.98 -1.27
N ALA A 201 13.86 -15.42 -0.07
CA ALA A 201 13.65 -13.99 0.16
C ALA A 201 14.97 -13.19 0.27
N GLU A 202 16.12 -13.85 0.19
CA GLU A 202 17.44 -13.22 0.34
C GLU A 202 17.65 -12.05 -0.62
N PHE A 203 17.13 -12.12 -1.85
CA PHE A 203 17.24 -11.07 -2.87
C PHE A 203 16.71 -9.71 -2.38
N ILE A 204 15.78 -9.68 -1.42
CA ILE A 204 15.20 -8.43 -0.91
C ILE A 204 16.26 -7.57 -0.21
N LEU A 205 17.31 -8.18 0.35
CA LEU A 205 18.42 -7.45 0.96
C LEU A 205 19.17 -6.57 -0.06
N LEU A 206 19.13 -6.94 -1.36
CA LEU A 206 19.78 -6.19 -2.44
C LEU A 206 18.95 -4.98 -2.91
N LEU A 207 17.67 -4.90 -2.49
CA LEU A 207 16.72 -3.87 -2.91
C LEU A 207 16.63 -2.68 -1.95
N ASN A 208 17.22 -2.77 -0.78
CA ASN A 208 17.17 -1.73 0.25
C ASN A 208 17.62 -0.38 -0.30
N SER A 209 16.86 0.67 0.02
CA SER A 209 17.11 2.04 -0.41
C SER A 209 16.87 3.00 0.74
N SER A 210 17.92 3.71 1.15
CA SER A 210 17.84 4.83 2.10
C SER A 210 17.04 6.02 1.58
N ASP A 211 16.79 6.06 0.27
CA ASP A 211 16.12 7.14 -0.42
C ASP A 211 14.58 7.11 -0.35
N MET A 212 13.97 6.11 0.31
CA MET A 212 12.52 6.06 0.54
C MET A 212 12.07 7.22 1.42
N ILE A 213 10.93 7.83 1.08
CA ILE A 213 10.38 8.99 1.82
C ILE A 213 10.08 8.62 3.28
N SER A 214 9.54 7.42 3.53
CA SER A 214 9.27 6.93 4.87
C SER A 214 10.55 6.77 5.72
N VAL A 215 11.63 6.31 5.10
CA VAL A 215 12.95 6.17 5.75
C VAL A 215 13.53 7.54 6.07
N LYS A 216 13.54 8.49 5.13
CA LYS A 216 13.98 9.87 5.36
C LYS A 216 13.19 10.55 6.48
N ARG A 217 11.87 10.42 6.49
CA ARG A 217 11.02 10.93 7.57
C ARG A 217 11.42 10.36 8.92
N ASN A 218 11.57 9.04 8.99
CA ASN A 218 11.93 8.38 10.24
C ASN A 218 13.34 8.74 10.70
N GLN A 219 14.26 8.97 9.76
CA GLN A 219 15.61 9.46 10.06
C GLN A 219 15.57 10.88 10.65
N GLN A 220 14.82 11.81 10.05
CA GLN A 220 14.63 13.16 10.61
C GLN A 220 14.01 13.11 12.01
N LEU A 221 13.03 12.23 12.25
CA LEU A 221 12.47 12.01 13.59
C LEU A 221 13.52 11.48 14.57
N ALA A 222 14.40 10.57 14.12
CA ALA A 222 15.48 10.04 14.94
C ALA A 222 16.53 11.11 15.28
N GLU A 223 16.84 12.00 14.34
CA GLU A 223 17.75 13.15 14.56
C GLU A 223 17.16 14.12 15.60
N LEU A 224 15.88 14.48 15.48
CA LEU A 224 15.19 15.28 16.49
C LEU A 224 15.18 14.59 17.87
N ALA A 225 14.94 13.29 17.90
CA ALA A 225 14.95 12.51 19.14
C ALA A 225 16.38 12.42 19.76
N ALA A 226 17.42 12.32 18.94
CA ALA A 226 18.80 12.30 19.39
C ALA A 226 19.20 13.65 20.01
N GLU A 227 18.78 14.78 19.43
CA GLU A 227 18.99 16.12 19.98
C GLU A 227 18.32 16.27 21.35
N VAL A 228 17.07 15.83 21.49
CA VAL A 228 16.35 15.81 22.77
C VAL A 228 17.05 14.91 23.80
N LYS A 229 17.54 13.74 23.39
CA LYS A 229 18.26 12.81 24.28
C LYS A 229 19.58 13.39 24.79
N GLN A 230 20.30 14.13 23.95
CA GLN A 230 21.58 14.75 24.30
C GLN A 230 21.45 16.02 25.16
N ASN A 231 20.26 16.61 25.20
CA ASN A 231 19.98 17.83 25.95
C ASN A 231 18.88 17.62 27.00
N PRO A 232 19.24 17.32 28.28
CA PRO A 232 18.26 17.11 29.35
C PRO A 232 17.38 18.31 29.66
N GLU A 233 17.90 19.54 29.48
CA GLU A 233 17.13 20.78 29.69
C GLU A 233 16.05 20.94 28.63
N LEU A 234 16.40 20.75 27.35
CA LEU A 234 15.47 20.70 26.24
C LEU A 234 14.35 19.65 26.50
N LYS A 235 14.75 18.45 26.94
CA LYS A 235 13.80 17.37 27.25
C LYS A 235 12.81 17.81 28.32
N ALA A 236 13.30 18.33 29.45
CA ALA A 236 12.46 18.77 30.57
C ALA A 236 11.48 19.88 30.16
N THR A 237 11.96 20.81 29.34
CA THR A 237 11.14 21.93 28.83
C THR A 237 10.04 21.42 27.89
N LEU A 238 10.36 20.51 26.96
CA LEU A 238 9.38 19.90 26.06
C LEU A 238 8.34 19.04 26.81
N GLU A 239 8.73 18.37 27.89
CA GLU A 239 7.83 17.60 28.75
C GLU A 239 6.84 18.50 29.53
N SER A 240 7.25 19.71 29.91
CA SER A 240 6.43 20.65 30.70
C SER A 240 5.61 21.60 29.83
N GLU A 241 6.18 22.18 28.81
CA GLU A 241 5.61 23.27 28.01
C GLU A 241 5.24 22.85 26.57
N GLY A 242 5.75 21.69 26.11
CA GLY A 242 5.48 21.17 24.78
C GLY A 242 5.95 22.13 23.67
N TYR A 243 5.11 22.34 22.67
CA TYR A 243 5.40 23.21 21.52
C TYR A 243 5.59 24.71 21.87
N PHE A 244 5.03 25.16 22.99
CA PHE A 244 5.07 26.58 23.40
C PHE A 244 6.34 26.95 24.16
N ALA A 245 7.31 26.04 24.29
CA ALA A 245 8.55 26.28 25.00
C ALA A 245 9.46 27.29 24.25
N ALA A 246 9.45 28.55 24.68
CA ALA A 246 10.21 29.64 24.06
C ALA A 246 11.75 29.41 24.11
N VAL A 247 12.25 28.65 25.08
CA VAL A 247 13.69 28.33 25.26
C VAL A 247 14.22 27.40 24.18
N CYS A 248 13.36 26.79 23.38
CA CYS A 248 13.68 25.75 22.42
C CYS A 248 13.59 26.22 20.96
N GLU A 249 13.69 27.53 20.69
CA GLU A 249 13.50 28.11 19.35
C GLU A 249 14.25 27.35 18.22
N PRO A 250 15.53 27.00 18.34
CA PRO A 250 16.23 26.25 17.28
C PRO A 250 15.64 24.87 17.02
N PHE A 251 15.19 24.17 18.07
CA PHE A 251 14.54 22.88 17.95
C PHE A 251 13.14 23.01 17.32
N ILE A 252 12.39 24.01 17.74
CA ILE A 252 11.04 24.28 17.21
C ILE A 252 11.11 24.61 15.71
N LEU A 253 12.10 25.38 15.26
CA LEU A 253 12.32 25.63 13.82
C LEU A 253 12.58 24.36 13.02
N LYS A 254 13.37 23.41 13.54
CA LYS A 254 13.58 22.09 12.91
C LYS A 254 12.32 21.26 12.92
N LEU A 255 11.58 21.26 14.02
CA LEU A 255 10.29 20.59 14.13
C LEU A 255 9.28 21.15 13.13
N ASP A 256 9.21 22.48 12.98
CA ASP A 256 8.30 23.13 12.03
C ASP A 256 8.70 22.81 10.58
N ALA A 257 9.98 22.76 10.26
CA ALA A 257 10.44 22.30 8.94
C ALA A 257 10.03 20.85 8.66
N PHE A 258 10.19 19.95 9.64
CA PHE A 258 9.71 18.58 9.57
C PHE A 258 8.19 18.50 9.37
N LEU A 259 7.44 19.24 10.16
CA LEU A 259 5.97 19.29 10.07
C LEU A 259 5.53 19.85 8.71
N MET A 260 6.19 20.87 8.19
CA MET A 260 5.90 21.45 6.89
C MET A 260 6.09 20.42 5.76
N GLU A 261 7.11 19.57 5.86
CA GLU A 261 7.38 18.51 4.89
C GLU A 261 6.38 17.34 4.97
N PHE A 262 5.97 16.93 6.19
CA PHE A 262 5.22 15.71 6.42
C PHE A 262 3.81 15.87 7.01
N SER A 263 3.39 17.06 7.43
CA SER A 263 2.05 17.28 8.03
C SER A 263 0.88 17.04 7.08
N GLY A 264 1.13 17.14 5.77
CA GLY A 264 0.12 16.88 4.73
C GLY A 264 -0.16 15.40 4.46
N LEU A 265 0.47 14.47 5.19
CA LEU A 265 0.24 13.05 5.01
C LEU A 265 -1.05 12.61 5.70
N ALA A 266 -1.86 11.83 5.00
CA ALA A 266 -3.10 11.27 5.52
C ALA A 266 -2.96 9.78 5.81
N TRP A 267 -3.73 9.30 6.80
CA TRP A 267 -3.95 7.88 7.05
C TRP A 267 -5.45 7.61 7.21
N GLY A 268 -6.02 6.90 6.24
CA GLY A 268 -7.47 6.71 6.19
C GLY A 268 -8.21 8.03 6.13
N ALA A 269 -9.04 8.31 7.14
CA ALA A 269 -9.81 9.55 7.24
C ALA A 269 -9.11 10.65 8.08
N GLU A 270 -7.85 10.46 8.47
CA GLU A 270 -7.15 11.35 9.41
C GLU A 270 -5.80 11.80 8.84
N ILE A 271 -5.36 13.00 9.26
CA ILE A 271 -4.07 13.58 8.85
C ILE A 271 -3.04 13.29 9.95
N CYS A 272 -1.94 12.63 9.58
CA CYS A 272 -0.79 12.42 10.45
C CYS A 272 -0.04 13.75 10.67
N PHE A 273 0.64 13.85 11.83
CA PHE A 273 1.46 15.03 12.20
C PHE A 273 0.73 16.40 12.14
N SER A 274 -0.61 16.42 12.15
CA SER A 274 -1.38 17.66 12.22
C SER A 274 -1.31 18.32 13.60
N ASP A 275 -1.02 17.53 14.63
CA ASP A 275 -0.90 17.98 16.04
C ASP A 275 0.58 18.02 16.47
N ARG A 276 1.10 19.23 16.66
CA ARG A 276 2.48 19.49 17.07
C ARG A 276 2.83 18.82 18.40
N ASN A 277 1.94 18.89 19.37
CA ASN A 277 2.16 18.30 20.70
C ASN A 277 2.18 16.76 20.65
N LYS A 278 1.34 16.15 19.83
CA LYS A 278 1.40 14.69 19.60
C LYS A 278 2.74 14.28 18.97
N THR A 279 3.25 15.07 18.03
CA THR A 279 4.56 14.82 17.40
C THR A 279 5.70 14.95 18.41
N ILE A 280 5.67 15.99 19.27
CA ILE A 280 6.66 16.14 20.37
C ILE A 280 6.60 14.94 21.31
N LYS A 281 5.40 14.50 21.72
CA LYS A 281 5.23 13.31 22.57
C LYS A 281 5.86 12.08 21.93
N HIS A 282 5.71 11.91 20.61
CA HIS A 282 6.33 10.82 19.88
C HIS A 282 7.88 10.93 19.85
N ILE A 283 8.43 12.12 19.60
CA ILE A 283 9.86 12.39 19.64
C ILE A 283 10.45 12.10 21.04
N LEU A 284 9.76 12.49 22.11
CA LEU A 284 10.16 12.18 23.49
C LEU A 284 10.20 10.66 23.77
N GLN A 285 9.26 9.90 23.22
CA GLN A 285 9.27 8.44 23.31
C GLN A 285 10.45 7.83 22.54
N LEU A 286 10.74 8.32 21.33
CA LEU A 286 11.91 7.89 20.58
C LEU A 286 13.22 8.20 21.33
N ALA A 287 13.33 9.39 21.93
CA ALA A 287 14.50 9.80 22.72
C ALA A 287 14.75 8.90 23.95
N SER A 288 13.67 8.33 24.52
CA SER A 288 13.77 7.41 25.68
C SER A 288 14.24 6.00 25.30
N LYS A 289 14.14 5.63 24.03
CA LYS A 289 14.58 4.33 23.50
C LYS A 289 16.07 4.40 23.12
N ALA A 290 16.82 3.31 23.30
CA ALA A 290 18.10 3.16 22.63
C ALA A 290 17.81 2.97 21.12
N LEU A 291 17.98 4.01 20.32
CA LEU A 291 17.75 3.95 18.88
C LEU A 291 18.76 2.96 18.28
N LEU A 292 18.29 1.80 17.90
CA LEU A 292 19.03 0.82 17.09
C LEU A 292 18.89 1.19 15.60
N GLY A 293 19.22 2.44 15.26
CA GLY A 293 19.42 2.86 13.89
C GLY A 293 20.84 2.47 13.47
N LYS A 294 21.04 1.30 12.93
CA LYS A 294 22.24 1.01 12.16
C LYS A 294 22.08 1.67 10.81
N GLU A 295 22.95 2.63 10.51
CA GLU A 295 23.20 3.07 9.14
C GLU A 295 23.56 1.83 8.30
N LYS A 296 22.63 1.37 7.46
CA LYS A 296 22.86 0.23 6.56
C LYS A 296 23.32 0.65 5.17
N GLU A 297 23.55 1.96 4.95
CA GLU A 297 23.80 2.52 3.61
C GLU A 297 25.03 1.93 2.89
N ASN A 298 25.98 1.37 3.64
CA ASN A 298 27.17 0.74 3.09
C ASN A 298 27.51 -0.56 3.83
N ASP A 299 26.53 -1.46 4.01
CA ASP A 299 26.88 -2.78 4.54
C ASP A 299 27.77 -3.51 3.50
N PRO A 300 29.07 -3.73 3.79
CA PRO A 300 29.98 -4.42 2.88
C PRO A 300 29.44 -5.79 2.44
N LYS A 301 28.58 -6.39 3.26
CA LYS A 301 27.94 -7.68 3.00
C LYS A 301 26.95 -7.58 1.85
N ILE A 302 26.12 -6.52 1.81
CA ILE A 302 25.16 -6.32 0.71
C ILE A 302 25.93 -6.11 -0.60
N GLN A 303 26.98 -5.29 -0.60
CA GLN A 303 27.81 -5.10 -1.79
C GLN A 303 28.50 -6.39 -2.25
N GLN A 304 28.93 -7.24 -1.33
CA GLN A 304 29.47 -8.56 -1.66
C GLN A 304 28.41 -9.45 -2.31
N MET A 305 27.18 -9.45 -1.81
CA MET A 305 26.06 -10.20 -2.38
C MET A 305 25.73 -9.72 -3.81
N VAL A 306 25.69 -8.41 -4.04
CA VAL A 306 25.49 -7.83 -5.38
C VAL A 306 26.61 -8.26 -6.33
N ASN A 307 27.86 -8.15 -5.91
CA ASN A 307 29.01 -8.57 -6.72
C ASN A 307 28.99 -10.07 -7.00
N HIS A 308 28.61 -10.88 -6.02
CA HIS A 308 28.46 -12.32 -6.18
C HIS A 308 27.38 -12.65 -7.21
N PHE A 309 26.20 -12.05 -7.11
CA PHE A 309 25.13 -12.23 -8.08
C PHE A 309 25.58 -11.84 -9.50
N LEU A 310 26.14 -10.65 -9.67
CA LEU A 310 26.54 -10.14 -10.98
C LEU A 310 27.71 -10.93 -11.60
N SER A 311 28.56 -11.60 -10.80
CA SER A 311 29.68 -12.41 -11.28
C SER A 311 29.27 -13.64 -12.09
N HIS A 312 28.00 -14.05 -12.01
CA HIS A 312 27.47 -15.19 -12.79
C HIS A 312 27.18 -14.83 -14.24
N PHE A 313 27.27 -13.55 -14.63
CA PHE A 313 26.88 -13.09 -15.96
C PHE A 313 28.04 -12.39 -16.68
N GLN A 314 27.99 -12.42 -18.03
CA GLN A 314 28.96 -11.75 -18.91
C GLN A 314 28.25 -11.08 -20.10
N GLY A 315 28.87 -10.06 -20.70
CA GLY A 315 28.36 -9.40 -21.92
C GLY A 315 26.95 -8.83 -21.77
N GLU A 316 26.07 -9.18 -22.67
CA GLU A 316 24.67 -8.69 -22.67
C GLU A 316 23.85 -9.23 -21.50
N GLN A 317 24.15 -10.43 -21.00
CA GLN A 317 23.48 -10.99 -19.83
C GLN A 317 23.83 -10.20 -18.56
N LEU A 318 25.07 -9.73 -18.42
CA LEU A 318 25.48 -8.87 -17.31
C LEU A 318 24.74 -7.52 -17.34
N LYS A 319 24.61 -6.91 -18.52
CA LYS A 319 23.83 -5.67 -18.68
C LYS A 319 22.37 -5.87 -18.28
N PHE A 320 21.76 -6.96 -18.73
CA PHE A 320 20.39 -7.31 -18.37
C PHE A 320 20.22 -7.51 -16.87
N ALA A 321 21.11 -8.26 -16.21
CA ALA A 321 21.08 -8.49 -14.78
C ALA A 321 21.21 -7.19 -13.97
N GLN A 322 22.10 -6.27 -14.40
CA GLN A 322 22.25 -4.93 -13.80
C GLN A 322 20.99 -4.09 -13.96
N GLN A 323 20.42 -4.03 -15.16
CA GLN A 323 19.21 -3.27 -15.44
C GLN A 323 17.99 -3.83 -14.69
N LEU A 324 17.90 -5.15 -14.55
CA LEU A 324 16.81 -5.79 -13.81
C LEU A 324 16.92 -5.54 -12.31
N LEU A 325 18.13 -5.59 -11.73
CA LEU A 325 18.37 -5.23 -10.33
C LEU A 325 17.99 -3.76 -10.07
N GLU A 326 18.39 -2.85 -10.97
CA GLU A 326 18.08 -1.42 -10.82
C GLU A 326 16.58 -1.16 -10.94
N LEU A 327 15.91 -1.79 -11.91
CA LEU A 327 14.45 -1.73 -12.03
C LEU A 327 13.75 -2.23 -10.77
N ALA A 328 14.24 -3.32 -10.18
CA ALA A 328 13.68 -3.87 -8.95
C ALA A 328 13.87 -2.94 -7.74
N ARG A 329 15.03 -2.29 -7.62
CA ARG A 329 15.30 -1.27 -6.58
C ARG A 329 14.34 -0.09 -6.69
N VAL A 330 14.17 0.43 -7.90
CA VAL A 330 13.23 1.53 -8.13
C VAL A 330 11.79 1.09 -7.88
N SER A 331 11.42 -0.12 -8.30
CA SER A 331 10.10 -0.69 -8.04
C SER A 331 9.83 -0.86 -6.54
N TYR A 332 10.82 -1.30 -5.77
CA TYR A 332 10.75 -1.44 -4.32
C TYR A 332 10.58 -0.08 -3.63
N LYS A 333 11.38 0.93 -4.04
CA LYS A 333 11.29 2.29 -3.54
C LYS A 333 9.93 2.93 -3.84
N ILE A 334 9.49 2.88 -5.09
CA ILE A 334 8.21 3.49 -5.51
C ILE A 334 7.05 2.81 -4.80
N ARG A 335 7.14 1.52 -4.50
CA ARG A 335 6.11 0.79 -3.74
C ARG A 335 5.93 1.31 -2.31
N ASP A 336 6.93 1.95 -1.73
CA ASP A 336 6.83 2.66 -0.45
C ASP A 336 6.35 4.10 -0.65
N ASP A 337 6.94 4.81 -1.61
CA ASP A 337 6.70 6.24 -1.83
C ASP A 337 5.31 6.56 -2.43
N ASP A 338 4.74 5.67 -3.25
CA ASP A 338 3.50 5.89 -4.00
C ASP A 338 2.30 6.27 -3.13
N ASN A 339 2.15 5.61 -1.99
CA ASN A 339 1.08 5.90 -1.04
C ASN A 339 1.29 7.24 -0.31
N ILE A 340 2.53 7.70 -0.17
CA ILE A 340 2.82 9.02 0.40
C ILE A 340 2.36 10.11 -0.57
N TYR A 341 2.62 9.96 -1.86
CA TYR A 341 2.12 10.89 -2.88
C TYR A 341 0.59 10.90 -2.95
N LEU A 342 -0.04 9.73 -2.97
CA LEU A 342 -1.50 9.61 -2.95
C LEU A 342 -2.10 10.20 -1.67
N GLY A 343 -1.48 9.93 -0.51
CA GLY A 343 -1.89 10.45 0.79
C GLY A 343 -1.84 11.97 0.89
N ARG A 344 -0.90 12.63 0.21
CA ARG A 344 -0.87 14.10 0.12
C ARG A 344 -2.09 14.66 -0.59
N ILE A 345 -2.56 14.02 -1.66
CA ILE A 345 -3.79 14.42 -2.37
C ILE A 345 -5.01 14.12 -1.49
N GLU A 346 -5.07 12.93 -0.87
CA GLU A 346 -6.15 12.54 0.04
C GLU A 346 -6.30 13.52 1.20
N SER A 347 -5.18 13.99 1.78
CA SER A 347 -5.19 14.94 2.89
C SER A 347 -5.92 16.24 2.55
N GLN A 348 -5.85 16.69 1.30
CA GLN A 348 -6.53 17.91 0.86
C GLN A 348 -8.05 17.72 0.77
N LEU A 349 -8.52 16.53 0.40
CA LEU A 349 -9.93 16.16 0.48
C LEU A 349 -10.40 16.10 1.93
N ILE A 350 -9.59 15.49 2.82
CA ILE A 350 -9.89 15.38 4.26
C ILE A 350 -9.96 16.75 4.92
N LYS A 351 -9.07 17.70 4.57
CA LYS A 351 -9.13 19.09 5.05
C LYS A 351 -10.46 19.76 4.70
N ALA A 352 -10.91 19.63 3.44
CA ALA A 352 -12.19 20.21 3.00
C ALA A 352 -13.39 19.56 3.71
N ILE A 353 -13.39 18.25 3.88
CA ILE A 353 -14.41 17.50 4.64
C ILE A 353 -14.41 17.93 6.10
N GLY A 354 -13.26 18.09 6.74
CA GLY A 354 -13.12 18.56 8.12
C GLY A 354 -13.71 19.95 8.32
N LEU A 355 -13.41 20.89 7.41
CA LEU A 355 -13.99 22.22 7.44
C LEU A 355 -15.51 22.18 7.32
N ALA A 356 -16.05 21.37 6.41
CA ALA A 356 -17.50 21.19 6.25
C ALA A 356 -18.16 20.65 7.52
N LYS A 357 -17.57 19.62 8.13
CA LYS A 357 -18.04 19.05 9.40
C LYS A 357 -18.07 20.08 10.52
N ASN A 358 -17.02 20.88 10.65
CA ASN A 358 -16.94 21.94 11.66
C ASN A 358 -17.97 23.04 11.44
N ARG A 359 -18.21 23.46 10.18
CA ARG A 359 -19.25 24.45 9.86
C ARG A 359 -20.65 23.94 10.16
N LEU A 360 -20.95 22.66 9.84
CA LEU A 360 -22.24 22.07 10.15
C LEU A 360 -22.44 21.86 11.66
N ALA A 361 -21.39 21.49 12.40
CA ALA A 361 -21.42 21.44 13.87
C ALA A 361 -21.76 22.81 14.48
N ALA A 362 -21.12 23.87 13.99
CA ALA A 362 -21.40 25.26 14.44
C ALA A 362 -22.83 25.70 14.11
N LYS A 363 -23.48 25.13 13.10
CA LYS A 363 -24.90 25.35 12.73
C LYS A 363 -25.87 24.44 13.48
N GLY A 364 -25.37 23.60 14.42
CA GLY A 364 -26.18 22.75 15.29
C GLY A 364 -26.51 21.36 14.73
N ASP A 365 -25.77 20.86 13.72
CA ASP A 365 -25.89 19.46 13.31
C ASP A 365 -25.14 18.52 14.26
N PRO A 366 -25.84 17.75 15.13
CA PRO A 366 -25.20 16.88 16.12
C PRO A 366 -24.48 15.67 15.50
N ASP A 367 -24.86 15.31 14.27
CA ASP A 367 -24.30 14.16 13.56
C ASP A 367 -23.22 14.56 12.54
N SER A 368 -22.79 15.84 12.51
CA SER A 368 -21.86 16.39 11.52
C SER A 368 -20.56 15.57 11.38
N GLN A 369 -20.00 15.08 12.49
CA GLN A 369 -18.78 14.29 12.50
C GLN A 369 -18.95 12.87 11.89
N LEU A 370 -20.16 12.35 11.87
CA LEU A 370 -20.49 11.01 11.36
C LEU A 370 -20.89 11.00 9.89
N ARG A 371 -21.06 12.19 9.28
CA ARG A 371 -21.52 12.31 7.90
C ARG A 371 -20.42 11.97 6.89
N ASN A 372 -20.80 11.27 5.84
CA ASN A 372 -19.94 11.01 4.69
C ASN A 372 -19.92 12.20 3.71
N ALA A 373 -18.97 12.19 2.74
CA ALA A 373 -18.79 13.30 1.81
C ALA A 373 -20.07 13.64 1.01
N ASN A 374 -20.85 12.64 0.56
CA ASN A 374 -22.08 12.88 -0.20
C ASN A 374 -23.16 13.56 0.64
N GLU A 375 -23.29 13.16 1.91
CA GLU A 375 -24.22 13.79 2.86
C GLU A 375 -23.81 15.23 3.17
N LEU A 376 -22.49 15.50 3.31
CA LEU A 376 -21.96 16.85 3.53
C LEU A 376 -22.25 17.75 2.33
N ILE A 377 -21.96 17.30 1.11
CA ILE A 377 -22.22 18.04 -0.14
C ILE A 377 -23.72 18.39 -0.24
N ALA A 378 -24.60 17.42 0.01
CA ALA A 378 -26.05 17.64 -0.05
C ALA A 378 -26.53 18.67 0.97
N LEU A 379 -26.04 18.61 2.22
CA LEU A 379 -26.39 19.53 3.30
C LEU A 379 -25.84 20.96 3.09
N LEU A 380 -24.63 21.07 2.55
CA LEU A 380 -24.04 22.37 2.23
C LEU A 380 -24.75 23.04 1.05
N SER A 381 -25.27 22.24 0.10
CA SER A 381 -26.02 22.76 -1.05
C SER A 381 -27.47 23.09 -0.71
N ASN A 382 -28.12 22.39 0.24
CA ASN A 382 -29.53 22.55 0.62
C ASN A 382 -29.72 22.42 2.14
N PRO A 383 -29.50 23.49 2.93
CA PRO A 383 -29.53 23.45 4.39
C PRO A 383 -30.87 22.99 5.03
N GLY A 384 -31.97 22.96 4.27
CA GLY A 384 -33.30 22.57 4.77
C GLY A 384 -33.64 21.09 4.69
N GLN A 385 -32.83 20.26 4.04
CA GLN A 385 -33.06 18.83 3.91
C GLN A 385 -32.05 18.03 4.75
N VAL A 386 -32.31 17.89 6.05
CA VAL A 386 -31.52 16.99 6.90
C VAL A 386 -31.92 15.53 6.59
N PRO A 387 -31.09 14.75 5.88
CA PRO A 387 -31.35 13.33 5.73
C PRO A 387 -31.28 12.68 7.12
N LYS A 388 -32.36 12.03 7.55
CA LYS A 388 -32.33 11.21 8.76
C LYS A 388 -31.31 10.09 8.55
N THR A 389 -30.17 10.19 9.23
CA THR A 389 -29.17 9.12 9.22
C THR A 389 -29.84 7.82 9.70
N LYS A 390 -29.99 6.85 8.81
CA LYS A 390 -30.33 5.48 9.22
C LYS A 390 -29.14 4.95 10.03
N ARG A 391 -29.21 5.09 11.35
CA ARG A 391 -28.29 4.44 12.27
C ARG A 391 -28.30 2.94 11.96
N LYS A 392 -27.38 2.44 11.14
CA LYS A 392 -27.00 1.04 11.21
C LYS A 392 -26.34 0.86 12.57
N LYS A 393 -27.13 0.48 13.58
CA LYS A 393 -26.57 -0.08 14.82
C LYS A 393 -25.73 -1.26 14.39
N SER A 394 -24.41 -1.07 14.35
CA SER A 394 -23.45 -2.17 14.35
C SER A 394 -23.81 -2.99 15.59
N LYS A 395 -24.53 -4.07 15.38
CA LYS A 395 -24.68 -5.11 16.38
C LYS A 395 -23.30 -5.78 16.47
N ASN A 396 -22.41 -5.22 17.28
CA ASN A 396 -21.32 -5.98 17.87
C ASN A 396 -21.99 -7.13 18.63
N LYS A 397 -22.29 -8.23 17.93
CA LYS A 397 -22.53 -9.51 18.56
C LYS A 397 -21.21 -9.86 19.26
N ARG A 398 -21.12 -9.54 20.55
CA ARG A 398 -20.24 -10.25 21.46
C ARG A 398 -20.58 -11.72 21.27
N GLN A 399 -19.78 -12.44 20.47
CA GLN A 399 -19.82 -13.89 20.45
C GLN A 399 -19.25 -14.36 21.78
N SER A 400 -20.16 -14.54 22.76
CA SER A 400 -19.87 -15.23 23.99
C SER A 400 -19.54 -16.69 23.65
N GLY A 401 -18.41 -17.19 24.15
CA GLY A 401 -18.23 -18.63 24.34
C GLY A 401 -17.40 -19.41 23.32
N LYS A 402 -16.68 -18.80 22.37
CA LYS A 402 -15.66 -19.53 21.59
C LYS A 402 -14.33 -19.44 22.32
N LEU A 403 -13.72 -20.60 22.59
CA LEU A 403 -12.33 -20.72 23.04
C LEU A 403 -11.46 -19.82 22.16
N LYS A 404 -10.86 -18.76 22.73
CA LYS A 404 -9.91 -17.92 22.01
C LYS A 404 -8.72 -18.81 21.66
N ALA A 405 -8.40 -18.92 20.37
CA ALA A 405 -7.22 -19.63 19.94
C ALA A 405 -5.99 -18.97 20.59
N ARG A 406 -5.20 -19.78 21.31
CA ARG A 406 -3.97 -19.30 21.96
C ARG A 406 -2.84 -19.04 20.97
N GLN A 407 -2.95 -19.58 19.79
CA GLN A 407 -1.96 -19.49 18.73
C GLN A 407 -2.69 -19.14 17.43
N ILE A 408 -2.16 -18.15 16.74
CA ILE A 408 -2.60 -17.74 15.40
C ILE A 408 -1.40 -17.79 14.48
N VAL A 409 -1.64 -18.18 13.23
CA VAL A 409 -0.59 -18.38 12.22
C VAL A 409 -0.79 -17.41 11.09
N GLY A 410 0.29 -16.82 10.63
CA GLY A 410 0.39 -15.94 9.49
C GLY A 410 1.58 -16.32 8.61
N GLN A 411 2.04 -15.36 7.84
CA GLN A 411 3.22 -15.49 6.98
C GLN A 411 4.42 -14.85 7.69
N PRO A 412 5.55 -15.54 7.83
CA PRO A 412 6.78 -14.94 8.34
C PRO A 412 7.25 -13.87 7.36
N ALA A 413 7.49 -12.66 7.84
CA ALA A 413 7.92 -11.53 7.02
C ALA A 413 9.30 -11.00 7.43
N VAL A 414 9.60 -10.96 8.72
CA VAL A 414 10.91 -10.63 9.27
C VAL A 414 11.22 -11.57 10.42
N ALA A 415 12.37 -12.24 10.34
CA ALA A 415 12.84 -13.19 11.35
C ALA A 415 13.07 -12.51 12.71
N GLY A 416 12.84 -13.25 13.79
CA GLY A 416 13.05 -12.82 15.16
C GLY A 416 11.95 -13.30 16.09
N LEU A 417 12.23 -13.27 17.40
CA LEU A 417 11.28 -13.60 18.45
C LEU A 417 11.17 -12.43 19.42
N SER A 418 9.95 -11.96 19.67
CA SER A 418 9.70 -10.88 20.60
C SER A 418 8.40 -11.05 21.35
N SER A 419 8.38 -10.65 22.62
CA SER A 419 7.20 -10.67 23.47
C SER A 419 6.92 -9.28 24.03
N GLY A 420 5.64 -8.90 24.09
CA GLY A 420 5.25 -7.59 24.59
C GLY A 420 3.74 -7.46 24.77
N ILE A 421 3.33 -6.28 25.16
CA ILE A 421 1.91 -5.91 25.26
C ILE A 421 1.43 -5.47 23.87
N ALA A 422 0.36 -6.08 23.39
CA ALA A 422 -0.25 -5.73 22.12
C ALA A 422 -0.96 -4.37 22.21
N ARG A 423 -0.75 -3.56 21.18
CA ARG A 423 -1.57 -2.38 20.88
C ARG A 423 -2.20 -2.54 19.51
N VAL A 424 -3.52 -2.61 19.51
CA VAL A 424 -4.31 -2.65 18.27
C VAL A 424 -4.50 -1.22 17.79
N VAL A 425 -4.04 -0.94 16.60
CA VAL A 425 -4.06 0.38 15.96
C VAL A 425 -5.10 0.37 14.85
N LEU A 426 -6.14 1.20 14.99
CA LEU A 426 -7.24 1.35 14.05
C LEU A 426 -7.41 2.80 13.59
N THR A 427 -6.91 3.77 14.38
CA THR A 427 -7.02 5.20 14.15
C THR A 427 -5.67 5.90 14.31
N SER A 428 -5.53 7.14 13.85
CA SER A 428 -4.29 7.91 14.03
C SER A 428 -4.02 8.23 15.50
N ASP A 429 -5.07 8.39 16.31
CA ASP A 429 -4.91 8.59 17.76
C ASP A 429 -4.26 7.37 18.42
N ASP A 430 -4.62 6.16 18.00
CA ASP A 430 -3.98 4.93 18.49
C ASP A 430 -2.48 4.90 18.18
N LEU A 431 -2.04 5.48 17.03
CA LEU A 431 -0.62 5.59 16.67
C LEU A 431 0.15 6.46 17.67
N PHE A 432 -0.39 7.62 18.04
CA PHE A 432 0.25 8.52 18.99
C PHE A 432 0.17 8.05 20.46
N GLU A 433 -0.73 7.11 20.74
CA GLU A 433 -0.79 6.40 22.02
C GLU A 433 0.12 5.15 22.09
N PHE A 434 0.75 4.78 20.96
CA PHE A 434 1.67 3.65 20.86
C PHE A 434 2.92 3.89 21.71
N LYS A 435 3.31 2.91 22.54
CA LYS A 435 4.44 3.03 23.46
C LYS A 435 5.61 2.16 23.01
N ALA A 436 6.83 2.62 23.32
CA ALA A 436 8.05 1.89 23.04
C ALA A 436 8.00 0.48 23.68
N GLY A 437 8.30 -0.56 22.90
CA GLY A 437 8.29 -1.95 23.32
C GLY A 437 6.93 -2.64 23.23
N GLU A 438 5.86 -1.95 22.82
CA GLU A 438 4.59 -2.60 22.50
C GLU A 438 4.67 -3.37 21.18
N ILE A 439 3.76 -4.32 21.00
CA ILE A 439 3.58 -5.07 19.74
C ILE A 439 2.50 -4.39 18.94
N LEU A 440 2.87 -3.92 17.73
CA LEU A 440 1.96 -3.25 16.82
C LEU A 440 1.05 -4.27 16.14
N VAL A 441 -0.26 -4.16 16.36
CA VAL A 441 -1.27 -5.00 15.73
C VAL A 441 -2.19 -4.12 14.88
N CYS A 442 -2.22 -4.33 13.56
CA CYS A 442 -3.02 -3.49 12.66
C CYS A 442 -3.59 -4.29 11.47
N THR A 443 -4.45 -3.66 10.71
CA THR A 443 -4.98 -4.26 9.46
C THR A 443 -3.88 -4.33 8.40
N ALA A 444 -3.18 -3.24 8.19
CA ALA A 444 -1.98 -3.11 7.36
C ALA A 444 -1.24 -1.85 7.80
N ILE A 445 0.08 -1.86 7.75
CA ILE A 445 0.87 -0.65 7.91
C ILE A 445 0.83 0.11 6.59
N ASP A 446 0.35 1.33 6.66
CA ASP A 446 0.46 2.33 5.62
C ASP A 446 1.82 3.06 5.76
N PRO A 447 2.48 3.50 4.68
CA PRO A 447 3.73 4.25 4.77
C PRO A 447 3.63 5.50 5.67
N ASN A 448 2.45 6.11 5.72
CA ASN A 448 2.22 7.29 6.56
C ASN A 448 2.26 6.98 8.06
N MET A 449 2.03 5.73 8.46
CA MET A 449 2.09 5.31 9.87
C MET A 449 3.38 4.60 10.27
N THR A 450 4.34 4.39 9.34
CA THR A 450 5.58 3.66 9.64
C THR A 450 6.51 4.36 10.63
N PHE A 451 6.22 5.60 11.02
CA PHE A 451 6.98 6.34 12.03
C PHE A 451 6.92 5.71 13.45
N VAL A 452 5.88 4.91 13.75
CA VAL A 452 5.80 4.19 15.03
C VAL A 452 6.59 2.88 15.01
N VAL A 453 6.94 2.37 13.83
CA VAL A 453 7.64 1.08 13.69
C VAL A 453 8.96 1.04 14.49
N PRO A 454 9.80 2.09 14.53
CA PRO A 454 11.02 2.08 15.35
C PRO A 454 10.74 1.90 16.86
N LEU A 455 9.54 2.20 17.34
CA LEU A 455 9.14 1.96 18.74
C LEU A 455 8.70 0.52 18.99
N ALA A 456 8.24 -0.20 17.97
CA ALA A 456 7.66 -1.52 18.12
C ALA A 456 8.68 -2.57 18.56
N ALA A 457 8.23 -3.54 19.36
CA ALA A 457 8.99 -4.75 19.68
C ALA A 457 8.76 -5.84 18.61
N ALA A 458 7.57 -5.88 17.99
CA ALA A 458 7.23 -6.72 16.87
C ALA A 458 5.99 -6.17 16.16
N ILE A 459 5.68 -6.71 14.97
CA ILE A 459 4.56 -6.30 14.14
C ILE A 459 3.69 -7.51 13.78
N VAL A 460 2.37 -7.30 13.82
CA VAL A 460 1.35 -8.29 13.44
C VAL A 460 0.34 -7.60 12.51
N GLU A 461 0.24 -8.07 11.27
CA GLU A 461 -0.67 -7.50 10.28
C GLU A 461 -1.72 -8.49 9.79
N CYS A 462 -2.94 -7.97 9.54
CA CYS A 462 -4.00 -8.77 8.90
C CYS A 462 -3.71 -9.03 7.43
N ARG A 463 -3.16 -8.06 6.70
CA ARG A 463 -2.78 -8.23 5.30
C ARG A 463 -1.54 -9.09 5.19
N GLY A 464 -1.52 -9.97 4.19
CA GLY A 464 -0.36 -10.82 3.90
C GLY A 464 0.45 -10.29 2.72
N GLY A 465 1.72 -10.64 2.70
CA GLY A 465 2.65 -10.37 1.61
C GLY A 465 4.03 -9.95 2.11
N MET A 466 5.06 -10.33 1.37
CA MET A 466 6.45 -9.98 1.69
C MET A 466 6.82 -8.55 1.23
N LEU A 467 6.02 -7.95 0.36
CA LEU A 467 6.22 -6.64 -0.25
C LEU A 467 5.17 -5.61 0.20
N ILE A 468 4.49 -5.86 1.31
CA ILE A 468 3.63 -4.86 1.95
C ILE A 468 4.50 -3.91 2.78
N HIS A 469 4.04 -2.67 2.97
CA HIS A 469 4.81 -1.61 3.64
C HIS A 469 5.32 -2.01 5.01
N GLY A 470 4.48 -2.67 5.81
CA GLY A 470 4.90 -3.15 7.12
C GLY A 470 6.05 -4.15 7.08
N ALA A 471 6.04 -5.08 6.12
CA ALA A 471 7.13 -6.02 5.93
C ALA A 471 8.42 -5.33 5.42
N ILE A 472 8.28 -4.34 4.52
CA ILE A 472 9.41 -3.54 4.02
C ILE A 472 10.09 -2.81 5.16
N ILE A 473 9.34 -2.00 5.87
CA ILE A 473 9.87 -1.15 6.94
C ILE A 473 10.36 -1.98 8.15
N ALA A 474 9.67 -3.09 8.47
CA ALA A 474 10.12 -4.00 9.53
C ALA A 474 11.51 -4.60 9.24
N ARG A 475 11.83 -4.89 7.97
CA ARG A 475 13.16 -5.35 7.55
C ARG A 475 14.22 -4.27 7.72
N GLU A 476 13.88 -3.01 7.38
CA GLU A 476 14.80 -1.89 7.55
C GLU A 476 15.24 -1.73 9.02
N TYR A 477 14.32 -1.97 9.95
CA TYR A 477 14.60 -1.86 11.38
C TYR A 477 14.96 -3.19 12.05
N GLY A 478 14.90 -4.31 11.35
CA GLY A 478 15.16 -5.65 11.91
C GLY A 478 14.14 -6.05 12.98
N ILE A 479 12.88 -5.63 12.85
CA ILE A 479 11.82 -5.87 13.82
C ILE A 479 11.04 -7.12 13.42
N PRO A 480 10.85 -8.13 14.31
CA PRO A 480 10.09 -9.32 14.02
C PRO A 480 8.69 -8.99 13.47
N CYS A 481 8.31 -9.59 12.35
CA CYS A 481 7.05 -9.28 11.70
C CYS A 481 6.36 -10.54 11.19
N VAL A 482 5.07 -10.64 11.50
CA VAL A 482 4.17 -11.68 10.97
C VAL A 482 2.99 -11.01 10.27
N THR A 483 2.78 -11.36 9.01
CA THR A 483 1.74 -10.79 8.14
C THR A 483 0.70 -11.85 7.79
N GLY A 484 -0.41 -11.43 7.16
CA GLY A 484 -1.40 -12.39 6.66
C GLY A 484 -2.21 -13.11 7.74
N ILE A 485 -2.34 -12.54 8.93
CA ILE A 485 -3.19 -13.10 10.00
C ILE A 485 -4.62 -12.58 9.84
N PRO A 486 -5.57 -13.39 9.35
CA PRO A 486 -6.93 -12.94 9.16
C PRO A 486 -7.56 -12.49 10.48
N LEU A 487 -8.12 -11.28 10.49
CA LEU A 487 -8.80 -10.72 11.66
C LEU A 487 -7.90 -10.56 12.90
N ALA A 488 -6.58 -10.34 12.75
CA ALA A 488 -5.67 -10.14 13.89
C ALA A 488 -6.19 -9.06 14.85
N THR A 489 -6.66 -7.93 14.31
CA THR A 489 -7.24 -6.81 15.07
C THR A 489 -8.52 -7.13 15.84
N SER A 490 -9.18 -8.26 15.53
CA SER A 490 -10.36 -8.75 16.26
C SER A 490 -10.04 -9.89 17.21
N ARG A 491 -8.91 -10.59 16.97
CA ARG A 491 -8.48 -11.73 17.78
C ARG A 491 -7.57 -11.32 18.92
N ILE A 492 -6.77 -10.28 18.70
CA ILE A 492 -5.87 -9.67 19.67
C ILE A 492 -6.53 -8.36 20.13
N SER A 493 -6.45 -8.08 21.41
CA SER A 493 -6.96 -6.84 22.00
C SER A 493 -5.80 -6.03 22.57
N THR A 494 -5.93 -4.69 22.55
CA THR A 494 -4.97 -3.83 23.26
C THR A 494 -4.87 -4.25 24.73
N GLY A 495 -3.64 -4.44 25.22
CA GLY A 495 -3.33 -4.90 26.55
C GLY A 495 -3.16 -6.43 26.68
N ASP A 496 -3.40 -7.22 25.63
CA ASP A 496 -3.06 -8.64 25.63
C ASP A 496 -1.53 -8.79 25.59
N LYS A 497 -1.00 -9.74 26.37
CA LYS A 497 0.41 -10.11 26.28
C LYS A 497 0.56 -11.14 25.16
N VAL A 498 1.41 -10.85 24.19
CA VAL A 498 1.62 -11.68 23.00
C VAL A 498 3.09 -11.92 22.74
N THR A 499 3.39 -13.06 22.13
CA THR A 499 4.72 -13.40 21.60
C THR A 499 4.61 -13.58 20.10
N VAL A 500 5.48 -12.91 19.37
CA VAL A 500 5.56 -12.94 17.90
C VAL A 500 6.82 -13.69 17.51
N ASP A 501 6.63 -14.80 16.80
CA ASP A 501 7.70 -15.59 16.18
C ASP A 501 7.72 -15.29 14.66
N GLY A 502 8.60 -14.40 14.26
CA GLY A 502 8.80 -14.02 12.88
C GLY A 502 9.56 -15.07 12.05
N TYR A 503 10.16 -16.09 12.67
CA TYR A 503 10.75 -17.24 11.96
C TYR A 503 9.68 -18.21 11.47
N LEU A 504 8.71 -18.50 12.34
CA LEU A 504 7.67 -19.51 12.07
C LEU A 504 6.35 -18.89 11.58
N GLY A 505 6.21 -17.56 11.62
CA GLY A 505 4.95 -16.88 11.31
C GLY A 505 3.87 -17.13 12.36
N ILE A 506 4.25 -17.31 13.62
CA ILE A 506 3.35 -17.68 14.71
C ILE A 506 3.22 -16.52 15.69
N VAL A 507 1.98 -16.25 16.12
CA VAL A 507 1.69 -15.33 17.21
C VAL A 507 0.94 -16.08 18.30
N THR A 508 1.50 -16.08 19.52
CA THR A 508 0.88 -16.71 20.68
C THR A 508 0.31 -15.66 21.63
N LEU A 509 -0.87 -15.94 22.19
CA LEU A 509 -1.50 -15.12 23.20
C LEU A 509 -1.29 -15.77 24.57
N ASP A 510 -0.63 -15.05 25.46
CA ASP A 510 -0.45 -15.50 26.83
C ASP A 510 -1.81 -15.50 27.55
N LYS A 511 -2.00 -16.46 28.49
CA LYS A 511 -3.18 -16.39 29.33
C LYS A 511 -3.12 -15.12 30.18
N LYS A 512 -4.24 -14.39 30.25
CA LYS A 512 -4.46 -13.53 31.43
C LYS A 512 -4.47 -14.44 32.64
N PRO A 513 -3.68 -14.12 33.69
CA PRO A 513 -3.71 -14.84 34.94
C PRO A 513 -5.11 -14.86 35.53
#